data_ed2fd478f539bc42504bede7e61048b4
#
_entry.id   ed2fd478f539bc42504bede7e61048b4
#
_cell.length_a   1.000
_cell.length_b   1.000
_cell.length_c   1.000
_cell.angle_alpha   90.00
_cell.angle_beta   90.00
_cell.angle_gamma   90.00
#
_symmetry.space_group_name_H-M   'P 1'
#
loop_
_entity.id
_entity.type
_entity.pdbx_description
1 polymer ?
#
loop_
_entity_poly.entity_id
_entity_poly.type
_entity_poly.pdbx_seq_one_letter_code
_entity_poly.pdbx_strand_id
1 'polypeptide(L)'
;EGLTEGMAEDEDSRNYYCEVIMDEAGKMNKMVKQLLTLTALEFGNDMPVMERFDITALIRGILASAGILLQQKEARVVFEQKEPVWVWADEFKIEEVITNYLNNAMNHLDGERQITISIFREGDQVRITVFNTGQNIPEKDLGKLWTKFYKVDKARTREYGGSGIGL
;
A
#
# COMPACT_ATOMS: atom_id res chain seq x y z
N GLU A 1 15.95 -23.59 -10.61
CA GLU A 1 17.31 -24.19 -10.47
C GLU A 1 17.30 -25.22 -9.34
N GLY A 2 17.07 -24.88 -8.06
CA GLY A 2 17.15 -25.84 -6.95
C GLY A 2 16.25 -27.09 -7.07
N LEU A 3 15.06 -26.99 -7.70
CA LEU A 3 14.18 -28.15 -7.97
C LEU A 3 14.67 -29.04 -9.11
N THR A 4 15.43 -28.49 -10.06
CA THR A 4 15.95 -29.23 -11.24
C THR A 4 17.33 -29.81 -11.00
N GLU A 5 18.06 -29.36 -9.98
CA GLU A 5 19.42 -29.78 -9.65
C GLU A 5 19.48 -30.86 -8.55
N GLY A 6 18.32 -31.46 -8.19
CA GLY A 6 18.27 -32.53 -7.19
C GLY A 6 18.44 -32.07 -5.73
N MET A 7 18.39 -30.74 -5.47
CA MET A 7 18.49 -30.21 -4.11
C MET A 7 17.18 -30.34 -3.29
N ALA A 8 16.12 -30.87 -3.86
CA ALA A 8 14.82 -31.08 -3.23
C ALA A 8 14.44 -32.57 -3.23
N GLU A 9 15.30 -33.41 -2.67
CA GLU A 9 15.05 -34.85 -2.58
C GLU A 9 14.06 -35.20 -1.45
N ASP A 10 13.96 -34.36 -0.41
CA ASP A 10 12.99 -34.52 0.67
C ASP A 10 11.72 -33.68 0.43
N GLU A 11 10.62 -34.07 1.09
CA GLU A 11 9.31 -33.44 0.95
C GLU A 11 9.29 -32.01 1.51
N ASP A 12 10.02 -31.74 2.58
CA ASP A 12 10.09 -30.43 3.22
C ASP A 12 10.78 -29.41 2.32
N SER A 13 11.90 -29.80 1.69
CA SER A 13 12.61 -28.95 0.73
C SER A 13 11.75 -28.64 -0.51
N ARG A 14 11.01 -29.62 -1.02
CA ARG A 14 10.07 -29.39 -2.13
C ARG A 14 8.95 -28.43 -1.76
N ASN A 15 8.35 -28.62 -0.59
CA ASN A 15 7.30 -27.74 -0.10
C ASN A 15 7.81 -26.29 0.06
N TYR A 16 8.99 -26.12 0.65
CA TYR A 16 9.62 -24.81 0.77
C TYR A 16 9.83 -24.13 -0.58
N TYR A 17 10.38 -24.84 -1.58
CA TYR A 17 10.56 -24.27 -2.93
C TYR A 17 9.22 -23.95 -3.61
N CYS A 18 8.20 -24.79 -3.40
CA CYS A 18 6.86 -24.51 -3.91
C CYS A 18 6.26 -23.24 -3.28
N GLU A 19 6.40 -23.05 -1.98
CA GLU A 19 5.95 -21.83 -1.29
C GLU A 19 6.67 -20.59 -1.82
N VAL A 20 7.98 -20.64 -1.99
CA VAL A 20 8.77 -19.55 -2.56
C VAL A 20 8.32 -19.21 -3.99
N ILE A 21 8.09 -20.23 -4.82
CA ILE A 21 7.60 -20.03 -6.21
C ILE A 21 6.20 -19.41 -6.20
N MET A 22 5.31 -19.87 -5.33
CA MET A 22 3.95 -19.33 -5.21
C MET A 22 3.96 -17.88 -4.74
N ASP A 23 4.82 -17.54 -3.77
CA ASP A 23 4.98 -16.17 -3.29
C ASP A 23 5.49 -15.23 -4.39
N GLU A 24 6.55 -15.64 -5.11
CA GLU A 24 7.09 -14.86 -6.22
C GLU A 24 6.09 -14.73 -7.39
N ALA A 25 5.35 -15.79 -7.71
CA ALA A 25 4.28 -15.74 -8.72
C ALA A 25 3.16 -14.78 -8.29
N GLY A 26 2.80 -14.77 -7.01
CA GLY A 26 1.85 -13.82 -6.42
C GLY A 26 2.31 -12.37 -6.55
N LYS A 27 3.58 -12.09 -6.24
CA LYS A 27 4.19 -10.75 -6.41
C LYS A 27 4.18 -10.31 -7.88
N MET A 28 4.54 -11.21 -8.81
CA MET A 28 4.50 -10.93 -10.25
C MET A 28 3.08 -10.63 -10.73
N ASN A 29 2.09 -11.42 -10.32
CA ASN A 29 0.69 -11.20 -10.68
C ASN A 29 0.18 -9.85 -10.18
N LYS A 30 0.52 -9.47 -8.94
CA LYS A 30 0.22 -8.14 -8.38
C LYS A 30 0.85 -7.02 -9.23
N MET A 31 2.11 -7.18 -9.62
CA MET A 31 2.83 -6.19 -10.44
C MET A 31 2.20 -6.03 -11.83
N VAL A 32 1.81 -7.15 -12.48
CA VAL A 32 1.12 -7.12 -13.78
C VAL A 32 -0.22 -6.42 -13.67
N LYS A 33 -1.02 -6.71 -12.64
CA LYS A 33 -2.29 -6.02 -12.40
C LYS A 33 -2.09 -4.51 -12.22
N GLN A 34 -1.12 -4.09 -11.43
CA GLN A 34 -0.81 -2.67 -11.22
C GLN A 34 -0.37 -1.99 -12.52
N LEU A 35 0.41 -2.67 -13.37
CA LEU A 35 0.82 -2.16 -14.67
C LEU A 35 -0.39 -1.99 -15.62
N LEU A 36 -1.31 -2.95 -15.63
CA LEU A 36 -2.54 -2.85 -16.42
C LEU A 36 -3.43 -1.71 -15.96
N THR A 37 -3.61 -1.51 -14.65
CA THR A 37 -4.35 -0.38 -14.07
C THR A 37 -3.70 0.95 -14.48
N LEU A 38 -2.38 1.06 -14.35
CA LEU A 38 -1.64 2.25 -14.75
C LEU A 38 -1.83 2.55 -16.25
N THR A 39 -1.77 1.52 -17.09
CA THR A 39 -1.98 1.65 -18.54
C THR A 39 -3.40 2.11 -18.84
N ALA A 40 -4.42 1.56 -18.17
CA ALA A 40 -5.81 1.97 -18.33
C ALA A 40 -6.01 3.45 -17.95
N LEU A 41 -5.39 3.91 -16.88
CA LEU A 41 -5.42 5.32 -16.47
C LEU A 41 -4.73 6.24 -17.48
N GLU A 42 -3.60 5.83 -18.06
CA GLU A 42 -2.87 6.62 -19.07
C GLU A 42 -3.63 6.77 -20.39
N PHE A 43 -4.34 5.73 -20.82
CA PHE A 43 -5.13 5.77 -22.05
C PHE A 43 -6.53 6.37 -21.87
N GLY A 44 -6.87 6.85 -20.65
CA GLY A 44 -8.12 7.58 -20.39
C GLY A 44 -9.41 6.75 -20.51
N ASN A 45 -9.30 5.43 -20.51
CA ASN A 45 -10.46 4.53 -20.62
C ASN A 45 -11.18 4.29 -19.28
N ASP A 46 -10.64 4.81 -18.19
CA ASP A 46 -11.15 4.60 -16.83
C ASP A 46 -11.75 5.91 -16.29
N MET A 47 -12.98 6.19 -16.67
CA MET A 47 -13.71 7.36 -16.20
C MET A 47 -14.10 7.17 -14.72
N PRO A 48 -13.77 8.14 -13.81
CA PRO A 48 -14.14 8.03 -12.42
C PRO A 48 -15.65 8.05 -12.22
N VAL A 49 -16.16 7.17 -11.37
CA VAL A 49 -17.56 7.14 -10.95
C VAL A 49 -17.72 8.04 -9.74
N MET A 50 -18.11 9.30 -10.00
CA MET A 50 -18.25 10.31 -8.95
C MET A 50 -19.52 10.10 -8.15
N GLU A 51 -19.40 9.96 -6.84
CA GLU A 51 -20.52 9.80 -5.92
C GLU A 51 -20.27 10.47 -4.57
N ARG A 52 -21.33 10.62 -3.79
CA ARG A 52 -21.24 11.18 -2.43
C ARG A 52 -21.14 10.07 -1.41
N PHE A 53 -20.03 10.03 -0.66
CA PHE A 53 -19.84 9.03 0.39
C PHE A 53 -19.18 9.63 1.64
N ASP A 54 -19.20 8.86 2.74
CA ASP A 54 -18.57 9.23 4.02
C ASP A 54 -17.13 8.69 4.06
N ILE A 55 -16.16 9.60 3.86
CA ILE A 55 -14.73 9.26 3.90
C ILE A 55 -14.28 8.77 5.28
N THR A 56 -14.94 9.18 6.37
CA THR A 56 -14.67 8.69 7.72
C THR A 56 -15.01 7.21 7.86
N ALA A 57 -16.17 6.81 7.33
CA ALA A 57 -16.62 5.42 7.33
C ALA A 57 -15.70 4.56 6.45
N LEU A 58 -15.32 5.05 5.27
CA LEU A 58 -14.40 4.37 4.36
C LEU A 58 -13.05 4.09 5.05
N ILE A 59 -12.42 5.10 5.66
CA ILE A 59 -11.15 4.93 6.37
C ILE A 59 -11.26 3.91 7.50
N ARG A 60 -12.36 3.91 8.26
CA ARG A 60 -12.60 2.92 9.31
C ARG A 60 -12.71 1.50 8.74
N GLY A 61 -13.40 1.33 7.60
CA GLY A 61 -13.49 0.05 6.89
C GLY A 61 -12.12 -0.47 6.46
N ILE A 62 -11.28 0.40 5.89
CA ILE A 62 -9.89 0.07 5.48
C ILE A 62 -9.07 -0.36 6.71
N LEU A 63 -9.14 0.40 7.82
CA LEU A 63 -8.40 0.08 9.04
C LEU A 63 -8.88 -1.25 9.66
N ALA A 64 -10.18 -1.52 9.65
CA ALA A 64 -10.72 -2.79 10.12
C ALA A 64 -10.23 -3.97 9.28
N SER A 65 -10.24 -3.83 7.94
CA SER A 65 -9.74 -4.84 7.01
C SER A 65 -8.24 -5.10 7.16
N ALA A 66 -7.46 -4.07 7.47
CA ALA A 66 -6.02 -4.17 7.71
C ALA A 66 -5.66 -4.62 9.14
N GLY A 67 -6.62 -4.84 10.02
CA GLY A 67 -6.44 -5.04 11.47
C GLY A 67 -5.43 -6.13 11.81
N ILE A 68 -5.49 -7.30 11.15
CA ILE A 68 -4.54 -8.41 11.37
C ILE A 68 -3.11 -8.00 11.01
N LEU A 69 -2.92 -7.34 9.86
CA LEU A 69 -1.60 -6.89 9.41
C LEU A 69 -1.03 -5.81 10.33
N LEU A 70 -1.87 -4.88 10.76
CA LEU A 70 -1.50 -3.83 11.72
C LEU A 70 -1.05 -4.46 13.05
N GLN A 71 -1.76 -5.46 13.53
CA GLN A 71 -1.40 -6.20 14.75
C GLN A 71 -0.08 -6.97 14.59
N GLN A 72 0.12 -7.66 13.48
CA GLN A 72 1.38 -8.36 13.18
C GLN A 72 2.59 -7.42 13.12
N LYS A 73 2.38 -6.17 12.64
CA LYS A 73 3.40 -5.11 12.62
C LYS A 73 3.53 -4.37 13.94
N GLU A 74 2.73 -4.73 14.96
CA GLU A 74 2.64 -4.02 16.24
C GLU A 74 2.38 -2.51 16.06
N ALA A 75 1.61 -2.15 15.03
CA ALA A 75 1.34 -0.78 14.67
C ALA A 75 0.32 -0.15 15.63
N ARG A 76 0.67 1.01 16.20
CA ARG A 76 -0.26 1.86 16.95
C ARG A 76 -0.96 2.81 15.98
N VAL A 77 -2.23 2.55 15.67
CA VAL A 77 -3.01 3.42 14.79
C VAL A 77 -3.75 4.48 15.58
N VAL A 78 -3.65 5.74 15.13
CA VAL A 78 -4.37 6.90 15.67
C VAL A 78 -5.27 7.45 14.57
N PHE A 79 -6.58 7.35 14.76
CA PHE A 79 -7.60 7.95 13.89
C PHE A 79 -8.75 8.45 14.77
N GLU A 80 -8.75 9.74 15.10
CA GLU A 80 -9.64 10.34 16.09
C GLU A 80 -10.92 10.94 15.50
N GLN A 81 -11.05 11.01 14.16
CA GLN A 81 -12.23 11.55 13.51
C GLN A 81 -13.48 10.74 13.90
N LYS A 82 -14.44 11.38 14.58
CA LYS A 82 -15.69 10.73 15.02
C LYS A 82 -16.85 11.05 14.10
N GLU A 83 -16.96 12.30 13.68
CA GLU A 83 -18.05 12.79 12.86
C GLU A 83 -17.88 12.38 11.39
N PRO A 84 -18.96 12.10 10.66
CA PRO A 84 -18.91 11.81 9.25
C PRO A 84 -18.42 13.02 8.46
N VAL A 85 -17.54 12.78 7.49
CA VAL A 85 -17.07 13.77 6.54
C VAL A 85 -17.46 13.33 5.14
N TRP A 86 -18.41 14.05 4.54
CA TRP A 86 -18.94 13.74 3.22
C TRP A 86 -18.08 14.37 2.14
N VAL A 87 -17.73 13.56 1.14
CA VAL A 87 -16.96 13.98 -0.03
C VAL A 87 -17.67 13.59 -1.32
N TRP A 88 -17.30 14.23 -2.43
CA TRP A 88 -17.73 13.89 -3.78
C TRP A 88 -16.54 13.42 -4.58
N ALA A 89 -16.42 12.12 -4.77
CA ALA A 89 -15.30 11.48 -5.45
C ALA A 89 -15.68 10.07 -5.92
N ASP A 90 -14.75 9.35 -6.54
CA ASP A 90 -14.89 7.91 -6.82
C ASP A 90 -14.44 7.13 -5.57
N GLU A 91 -15.41 6.54 -4.85
CA GLU A 91 -15.16 5.84 -3.57
C GLU A 91 -14.14 4.72 -3.73
N PHE A 92 -14.26 3.92 -4.79
CA PHE A 92 -13.36 2.79 -5.05
C PHE A 92 -11.91 3.26 -5.29
N LYS A 93 -11.72 4.30 -6.09
CA LYS A 93 -10.38 4.86 -6.34
C LYS A 93 -9.78 5.51 -5.10
N ILE A 94 -10.59 6.18 -4.28
CA ILE A 94 -10.13 6.75 -3.01
C ILE A 94 -9.76 5.64 -2.02
N GLU A 95 -10.53 4.53 -1.96
CA GLU A 95 -10.18 3.36 -1.16
C GLU A 95 -8.80 2.80 -1.57
N GLU A 96 -8.57 2.66 -2.86
CA GLU A 96 -7.29 2.17 -3.41
C GLU A 96 -6.13 3.09 -3.01
N VAL A 97 -6.30 4.41 -3.14
CA VAL A 97 -5.30 5.41 -2.75
C VAL A 97 -4.96 5.30 -1.26
N ILE A 98 -5.98 5.32 -0.38
CA ILE A 98 -5.76 5.26 1.07
C ILE A 98 -5.12 3.93 1.47
N THR A 99 -5.55 2.82 0.88
CA THR A 99 -4.97 1.50 1.10
C THR A 99 -3.49 1.46 0.70
N ASN A 100 -3.12 2.08 -0.41
CA ASN A 100 -1.73 2.20 -0.85
C ASN A 100 -0.88 3.01 0.14
N TYR A 101 -1.40 4.15 0.62
CA TYR A 101 -0.70 4.94 1.66
C TYR A 101 -0.57 4.18 2.97
N LEU A 102 -1.61 3.47 3.41
CA LEU A 102 -1.56 2.65 4.62
C LEU A 102 -0.55 1.50 4.50
N ASN A 103 -0.51 0.82 3.35
CA ASN A 103 0.48 -0.22 3.08
C ASN A 103 1.90 0.34 3.09
N ASN A 104 2.13 1.52 2.50
CA ASN A 104 3.42 2.19 2.56
C ASN A 104 3.80 2.54 4.01
N ALA A 105 2.87 3.08 4.79
CA ALA A 105 3.09 3.38 6.20
C ALA A 105 3.48 2.13 7.00
N MET A 106 2.79 1.00 6.81
CA MET A 106 3.10 -0.27 7.47
C MET A 106 4.48 -0.84 7.07
N ASN A 107 4.87 -0.66 5.80
CA ASN A 107 6.15 -1.18 5.30
C ASN A 107 7.36 -0.35 5.74
N HIS A 108 7.15 0.93 6.08
CA HIS A 108 8.20 1.84 6.52
C HIS A 108 8.08 2.23 7.99
N LEU A 109 7.30 1.47 8.75
CA LEU A 109 7.07 1.67 10.18
C LEU A 109 8.34 1.31 10.98
N ASP A 110 8.75 2.20 11.88
CA ASP A 110 9.90 2.01 12.76
C ASP A 110 9.75 2.84 14.05
N GLY A 111 10.64 2.63 15.02
CA GLY A 111 10.64 3.34 16.30
C GLY A 111 9.36 3.11 17.10
N GLU A 112 8.56 4.16 17.32
CA GLU A 112 7.30 4.10 18.08
C GLU A 112 6.19 3.31 17.38
N ARG A 113 6.41 2.90 16.13
CA ARG A 113 5.46 2.13 15.31
C ARG A 113 4.07 2.75 15.25
N GLN A 114 4.01 4.08 15.18
CA GLN A 114 2.75 4.81 15.12
C GLN A 114 2.38 5.18 13.69
N ILE A 115 1.10 4.95 13.33
CA ILE A 115 0.47 5.45 12.11
C ILE A 115 -0.65 6.40 12.54
N THR A 116 -0.63 7.65 12.04
CA THR A 116 -1.69 8.62 12.31
C THR A 116 -2.38 8.99 11.01
N ILE A 117 -3.70 8.85 10.99
CA ILE A 117 -4.53 9.31 9.86
C ILE A 117 -5.34 10.50 10.35
N SER A 118 -5.35 11.58 9.58
CA SER A 118 -6.09 12.80 9.91
C SER A 118 -6.86 13.33 8.72
N ILE A 119 -8.03 13.90 8.98
CA ILE A 119 -8.89 14.54 7.98
C ILE A 119 -8.98 16.01 8.32
N PHE A 120 -8.66 16.87 7.39
CA PHE A 120 -8.76 18.34 7.53
C PHE A 120 -9.71 18.88 6.45
N ARG A 121 -10.61 19.79 6.85
CA ARG A 121 -11.45 20.56 5.93
C ARG A 121 -10.75 21.85 5.57
N GLU A 122 -10.53 22.07 4.27
CA GLU A 122 -9.87 23.26 3.75
C GLU A 122 -10.77 23.91 2.69
N GLY A 123 -11.68 24.78 3.14
CA GLY A 123 -12.70 25.36 2.27
C GLY A 123 -13.68 24.30 1.74
N ASP A 124 -13.70 24.15 0.44
CA ASP A 124 -14.50 23.15 -0.30
C ASP A 124 -13.76 21.81 -0.53
N GLN A 125 -12.55 21.70 -0.01
CA GLN A 125 -11.72 20.49 -0.14
C GLN A 125 -11.55 19.78 1.19
N VAL A 126 -11.25 18.48 1.10
CA VAL A 126 -10.89 17.63 2.23
C VAL A 126 -9.47 17.10 1.99
N ARG A 127 -8.57 17.39 2.93
CA ARG A 127 -7.21 16.85 2.96
C ARG A 127 -7.15 15.66 3.89
N ILE A 128 -6.64 14.54 3.41
CA ILE A 128 -6.35 13.35 4.20
C ILE A 128 -4.85 13.21 4.31
N THR A 129 -4.34 13.01 5.52
CA THR A 129 -2.92 12.76 5.76
C THR A 129 -2.74 11.39 6.37
N VAL A 130 -1.73 10.67 5.92
CA VAL A 130 -1.26 9.41 6.51
C VAL A 130 0.18 9.64 6.94
N PHE A 131 0.42 9.68 8.23
CA PHE A 131 1.75 9.83 8.83
C PHE A 131 2.16 8.50 9.45
N ASN A 132 3.44 8.15 9.37
CA ASN A 132 4.01 7.04 10.13
C ASN A 132 5.33 7.44 10.76
N THR A 133 5.62 6.90 11.94
CA THR A 133 6.97 6.94 12.50
C THR A 133 7.87 6.01 11.69
N GLY A 134 9.09 6.43 11.43
CA GLY A 134 10.06 5.67 10.66
C GLY A 134 11.17 6.54 10.10
N GLN A 135 11.97 5.96 9.22
CA GLN A 135 13.06 6.67 8.60
C GLN A 135 12.55 7.73 7.62
N ASN A 136 13.04 8.96 7.75
CA ASN A 136 12.67 10.05 6.86
C ASN A 136 13.16 9.78 5.43
N ILE A 137 12.34 10.17 4.46
CA ILE A 137 12.75 10.16 3.05
C ILE A 137 13.78 11.27 2.84
N PRO A 138 14.97 10.97 2.29
CA PRO A 138 15.98 12.00 2.01
C PRO A 138 15.43 13.09 1.09
N GLU A 139 15.72 14.36 1.38
CA GLU A 139 15.20 15.50 0.63
C GLU A 139 15.51 15.42 -0.87
N LYS A 140 16.67 14.91 -1.24
CA LYS A 140 17.10 14.66 -2.64
C LYS A 140 16.21 13.69 -3.41
N ASP A 141 15.44 12.86 -2.71
CA ASP A 141 14.60 11.81 -3.28
C ASP A 141 13.12 12.21 -3.32
N LEU A 142 12.70 13.28 -2.59
CA LEU A 142 11.30 13.73 -2.55
C LEU A 142 10.73 14.03 -3.95
N GLY A 143 11.50 14.73 -4.80
CA GLY A 143 11.08 15.05 -6.16
C GLY A 143 10.95 13.85 -7.10
N LYS A 144 11.53 12.69 -6.72
CA LYS A 144 11.53 11.46 -7.52
C LYS A 144 10.43 10.47 -7.11
N LEU A 145 9.77 10.69 -5.97
CA LEU A 145 8.74 9.78 -5.44
C LEU A 145 7.60 9.54 -6.42
N TRP A 146 7.28 10.53 -7.24
CA TRP A 146 6.22 10.48 -8.27
C TRP A 146 6.69 9.86 -9.60
N THR A 147 7.95 9.40 -9.65
CA THR A 147 8.47 8.71 -10.83
C THR A 147 8.13 7.22 -10.74
N LYS A 148 7.49 6.69 -11.78
CA LYS A 148 7.14 5.26 -11.87
C LYS A 148 8.36 4.38 -11.59
N PHE A 149 8.16 3.32 -10.82
CA PHE A 149 9.21 2.35 -10.43
C PHE A 149 10.34 2.92 -9.60
N TYR A 150 10.23 4.18 -9.14
CA TYR A 150 11.25 4.75 -8.27
C TYR A 150 11.13 4.18 -6.86
N LYS A 151 12.28 3.89 -6.26
CA LYS A 151 12.40 3.36 -4.89
C LYS A 151 13.59 4.03 -4.20
N VAL A 152 13.35 4.57 -3.02
CA VAL A 152 14.39 5.23 -2.20
C VAL A 152 15.42 4.21 -1.72
N ASP A 153 14.99 3.03 -1.32
CA ASP A 153 15.87 1.96 -0.82
C ASP A 153 15.64 0.64 -1.58
N LYS A 154 16.59 0.31 -2.48
CA LYS A 154 16.56 -0.92 -3.28
C LYS A 154 16.81 -2.19 -2.47
N ALA A 155 17.49 -2.10 -1.34
CA ALA A 155 17.84 -3.25 -0.52
C ALA A 155 16.65 -3.72 0.32
N ARG A 156 15.94 -2.79 0.96
CA ARG A 156 14.77 -3.06 1.80
C ARG A 156 13.55 -3.56 0.99
N THR A 157 13.52 -3.25 -0.30
CA THR A 157 12.41 -3.62 -1.20
C THR A 157 12.38 -5.10 -1.57
N ARG A 158 13.49 -5.82 -1.45
CA ARG A 158 13.52 -7.28 -1.63
C ARG A 158 12.76 -8.00 -0.53
N GLU A 159 12.73 -7.43 0.68
CA GLU A 159 12.06 -7.99 1.85
C GLU A 159 10.54 -7.77 1.85
N TYR A 160 10.06 -6.63 1.32
CA TYR A 160 8.64 -6.24 1.38
C TYR A 160 7.91 -6.21 0.03
N GLY A 161 8.57 -6.53 -1.08
CA GLY A 161 7.94 -6.73 -2.39
C GLY A 161 7.29 -5.50 -3.03
N GLY A 162 7.66 -4.29 -2.62
CA GLY A 162 7.10 -3.06 -3.20
C GLY A 162 7.42 -2.91 -4.69
N SER A 163 6.44 -2.60 -5.55
CA SER A 163 6.61 -2.44 -7.00
C SER A 163 7.13 -1.07 -7.42
N GLY A 164 7.06 -0.04 -6.55
CA GLY A 164 7.33 1.36 -6.90
C GLY A 164 6.25 2.01 -7.78
N ILE A 165 5.04 1.47 -7.75
CA ILE A 165 3.87 1.95 -8.52
C ILE A 165 2.75 2.48 -7.59
N GLY A 166 2.93 2.40 -6.28
CA GLY A 166 1.88 2.70 -5.30
C GLY A 166 1.77 4.18 -4.90
N LEU A 167 2.49 5.10 -5.54
CA LEU A 167 2.37 6.55 -5.35
C LEU A 167 2.06 7.23 -6.67
#